data_1648b2fa031f52f7aa0768a103d75f52
#
_entry.id   1648b2fa031f52f7aa0768a103d75f52
#
_cell.length_a   1.000
_cell.length_b   1.000
_cell.length_c   1.000
_cell.angle_alpha   90.00
_cell.angle_beta   90.00
_cell.angle_gamma   90.00
#
_symmetry.space_group_name_H-M   'P 1'
#
loop_
_entity.id
_entity.type
_entity.pdbx_description
1 polymer ?
#
loop_
_entity_poly.entity_id
_entity_poly.type
_entity_poly.pdbx_seq_one_letter_code
_entity_poly.pdbx_strand_id
1 'polypeptide(L)'
;MKSWWEDLEKVSVVEDVPICNADGTVRETVKVEVVGRKGPDGEIHLVGEALEKIEQVKARYEGIMLPTDIRRLRERYGLSQNEMCNALGLGKKTWTRWETGRERPSRSLNNMLVFLHNGKLTLEDFEHVAIQEEPLSPRGETRNRVFA
;
A
#
# COMPACT_ATOMS: atom_id res chain seq x y z
N MET A 1 26.74 13.41 4.60
CA MET A 1 26.63 14.16 5.87
C MET A 1 25.77 13.37 6.84
N LYS A 2 26.27 13.13 8.04
CA LYS A 2 25.51 12.43 9.08
C LYS A 2 24.36 13.28 9.60
N SER A 3 23.25 12.65 9.88
CA SER A 3 22.15 13.28 10.59
C SER A 3 22.52 13.48 12.06
N TRP A 4 22.03 14.55 12.68
CA TRP A 4 22.35 14.92 14.06
C TRP A 4 22.03 13.83 15.10
N TRP A 5 21.15 12.89 14.75
CA TRP A 5 20.66 11.83 15.64
C TRP A 5 21.40 10.50 15.49
N GLU A 6 22.23 10.33 14.44
CA GLU A 6 22.85 9.02 14.14
C GLU A 6 23.77 8.49 15.22
N ASP A 7 24.43 9.38 15.95
CA ASP A 7 25.35 9.02 17.03
C ASP A 7 24.68 8.91 18.41
N LEU A 8 23.37 9.18 18.49
CA LEU A 8 22.64 9.08 19.74
C LEU A 8 22.34 7.62 20.11
N GLU A 9 22.20 7.38 21.42
CA GLU A 9 21.87 6.05 21.96
C GLU A 9 20.55 5.52 21.39
N LYS A 10 20.56 4.27 20.96
CA LYS A 10 19.35 3.55 20.50
C LYS A 10 18.57 3.04 21.70
N VAL A 11 17.29 3.33 21.75
CA VAL A 11 16.38 2.88 22.81
C VAL A 11 15.12 2.34 22.19
N SER A 12 14.73 1.13 22.58
CA SER A 12 13.46 0.54 22.12
C SER A 12 12.31 1.16 22.92
N VAL A 13 11.30 1.63 22.20
CA VAL A 13 10.08 2.19 22.79
C VAL A 13 8.85 1.66 22.04
N VAL A 14 7.70 1.68 22.72
CA VAL A 14 6.42 1.31 22.14
C VAL A 14 5.61 2.58 21.90
N GLU A 15 5.23 2.79 20.62
CA GLU A 15 4.42 3.92 20.23
C GLU A 15 2.99 3.49 19.92
N ASP A 16 2.04 4.34 20.30
CA ASP A 16 0.64 4.18 19.94
C ASP A 16 0.38 4.89 18.60
N VAL A 17 0.13 4.11 17.57
CA VAL A 17 -0.06 4.62 16.21
C VAL A 17 -1.54 4.60 15.86
N PRO A 18 -2.16 5.77 15.65
CA PRO A 18 -3.56 5.82 15.22
C PRO A 18 -3.70 5.38 13.78
N ILE A 19 -4.64 4.48 13.55
CA ILE A 19 -5.01 4.02 12.20
C ILE A 19 -6.31 4.70 11.82
N CYS A 20 -6.27 5.45 10.74
CA CYS A 20 -7.38 6.30 10.32
C CYS A 20 -8.21 5.67 9.21
N ASN A 21 -9.50 5.97 9.24
CA ASN A 21 -10.40 5.78 8.11
C ASN A 21 -10.10 6.80 7.01
N ALA A 22 -10.70 6.60 5.84
CA ALA A 22 -10.53 7.51 4.72
C ALA A 22 -11.01 8.95 5.00
N ASP A 23 -11.95 9.11 5.92
CA ASP A 23 -12.46 10.42 6.35
C ASP A 23 -11.59 11.11 7.41
N GLY A 24 -10.49 10.50 7.83
CA GLY A 24 -9.57 11.01 8.82
C GLY A 24 -9.92 10.64 10.27
N THR A 25 -11.05 9.98 10.51
CA THR A 25 -11.38 9.52 11.87
C THR A 25 -10.53 8.32 12.28
N VAL A 26 -10.19 8.23 13.55
CA VAL A 26 -9.40 7.10 14.07
C VAL A 26 -10.29 5.88 14.21
N ARG A 27 -9.90 4.80 13.51
CA ARG A 27 -10.58 3.51 13.56
C ARG A 27 -10.09 2.64 14.73
N GLU A 28 -8.78 2.64 14.94
CA GLU A 28 -8.12 1.85 15.99
C GLU A 28 -6.75 2.44 16.28
N THR A 29 -6.15 2.01 17.37
CA THR A 29 -4.77 2.38 17.72
C THR A 29 -3.95 1.11 17.84
N VAL A 30 -2.80 1.07 17.16
CA VAL A 30 -1.90 -0.09 17.14
C VAL A 30 -0.62 0.26 17.89
N LYS A 31 -0.19 -0.65 18.75
CA LYS A 31 1.09 -0.50 19.45
C LYS A 31 2.21 -1.01 18.54
N VAL A 32 3.21 -0.15 18.32
CA VAL A 32 4.35 -0.45 17.45
C VAL A 32 5.64 -0.27 18.24
N GLU A 33 6.46 -1.32 18.29
CA GLU A 33 7.78 -1.23 18.88
C GLU A 33 8.75 -0.63 17.85
N VAL A 34 9.39 0.48 18.23
CA VAL A 34 10.34 1.19 17.37
C VAL A 34 11.62 1.49 18.13
N VAL A 35 12.69 1.73 17.39
CA VAL A 35 13.98 2.14 17.94
C VAL A 35 14.12 3.64 17.83
N GLY A 36 13.94 4.34 18.95
CA GLY A 36 14.17 5.77 19.04
C GLY A 36 15.62 6.11 19.39
N ARG A 37 15.90 7.38 19.48
CA ARG A 37 17.22 7.92 19.83
C ARG A 37 17.10 8.77 21.07
N LYS A 38 17.93 8.47 22.08
CA LYS A 38 17.93 9.20 23.35
C LYS A 38 18.89 10.38 23.25
N GLY A 39 18.36 11.57 23.44
CA GLY A 39 19.16 12.80 23.45
C GLY A 39 19.86 13.04 24.80
N PRO A 40 20.76 14.04 24.87
CA PRO A 40 21.47 14.42 26.08
C PRO A 40 20.55 14.86 27.23
N ASP A 41 19.37 15.36 26.89
CA ASP A 41 18.31 15.77 27.82
C ASP A 41 17.50 14.61 28.38
N GLY A 42 17.72 13.38 27.90
CA GLY A 42 16.97 12.18 28.26
C GLY A 42 15.71 11.98 27.46
N GLU A 43 15.36 12.88 26.54
CA GLU A 43 14.19 12.73 25.68
C GLU A 43 14.46 11.72 24.58
N ILE A 44 13.41 10.97 24.22
CA ILE A 44 13.46 10.00 23.13
C ILE A 44 12.93 10.65 21.86
N HIS A 45 13.77 10.67 20.84
CA HIS A 45 13.42 11.21 19.53
C HIS A 45 13.08 10.09 18.57
N LEU A 46 11.90 10.18 17.94
CA LEU A 46 11.48 9.27 16.88
C LEU A 46 11.94 9.85 15.55
N VAL A 47 13.03 9.35 15.03
CA VAL A 47 13.67 9.87 13.81
C VAL A 47 14.11 8.71 12.92
N GLY A 48 14.37 9.00 11.65
CA GLY A 48 14.91 8.03 10.71
C GLY A 48 14.08 6.74 10.64
N GLU A 49 14.72 5.64 10.97
CA GLU A 49 14.13 4.29 10.92
C GLU A 49 12.86 4.12 11.74
N ALA A 50 12.72 4.84 12.86
CA ALA A 50 11.51 4.79 13.68
C ALA A 50 10.31 5.37 12.94
N LEU A 51 10.49 6.52 12.29
CA LEU A 51 9.43 7.15 11.49
C LEU A 51 9.07 6.31 10.28
N GLU A 52 10.05 5.73 9.60
CA GLU A 52 9.81 4.84 8.47
C GLU A 52 8.99 3.62 8.87
N LYS A 53 9.32 3.00 10.00
CA LYS A 53 8.57 1.85 10.51
C LYS A 53 7.12 2.21 10.86
N ILE A 54 6.92 3.36 11.50
CA ILE A 54 5.58 3.86 11.83
C ILE A 54 4.75 4.07 10.55
N GLU A 55 5.34 4.72 9.54
CA GLU A 55 4.68 4.94 8.25
C GLU A 55 4.33 3.62 7.54
N GLN A 56 5.24 2.65 7.57
CA GLN A 56 5.00 1.33 6.97
C GLN A 56 3.87 0.58 7.67
N VAL A 57 3.86 0.56 8.99
CA VAL A 57 2.81 -0.09 9.77
C VAL A 57 1.48 0.59 9.54
N LYS A 58 1.45 1.91 9.60
CA LYS A 58 0.26 2.72 9.34
C LYS A 58 -0.31 2.44 7.95
N ALA A 59 0.54 2.49 6.92
CA ALA A 59 0.13 2.19 5.56
C ALA A 59 -0.47 0.79 5.42
N ARG A 60 0.16 -0.20 6.07
CA ARG A 60 -0.32 -1.59 6.04
C ARG A 60 -1.73 -1.72 6.61
N TYR A 61 -1.99 -1.12 7.76
CA TYR A 61 -3.31 -1.15 8.41
C TYR A 61 -4.35 -0.29 7.69
N GLU A 62 -3.94 0.81 7.08
CA GLU A 62 -4.83 1.69 6.32
C GLU A 62 -5.07 1.20 4.88
N GLY A 63 -4.37 0.15 4.46
CA GLY A 63 -4.51 -0.41 3.12
C GLY A 63 -3.93 0.46 2.02
N ILE A 64 -2.84 1.16 2.31
CA ILE A 64 -2.13 2.02 1.35
C ILE A 64 -0.92 1.27 0.80
N MET A 65 -0.87 1.13 -0.52
CA MET A 65 0.27 0.53 -1.21
C MET A 65 1.38 1.56 -1.35
N LEU A 66 2.50 1.31 -0.68
CA LEU A 66 3.70 2.14 -0.79
C LEU A 66 4.46 1.82 -2.09
N PRO A 67 5.34 2.71 -2.59
CA PRO A 67 6.11 2.45 -3.80
C PRO A 67 6.84 1.10 -3.80
N THR A 68 7.39 0.69 -2.66
CA THR A 68 8.06 -0.60 -2.50
C THR A 68 7.09 -1.78 -2.61
N ASP A 69 5.87 -1.64 -2.11
CA ASP A 69 4.82 -2.67 -2.24
C ASP A 69 4.40 -2.83 -3.70
N ILE A 70 4.24 -1.73 -4.39
CA ILE A 70 3.88 -1.70 -5.82
C ILE A 70 4.95 -2.39 -6.66
N ARG A 71 6.21 -2.10 -6.38
CA ARG A 71 7.34 -2.75 -7.05
C ARG A 71 7.35 -4.26 -6.80
N ARG A 72 7.18 -4.70 -5.55
CA ARG A 72 7.12 -6.11 -5.20
C ARG A 72 5.97 -6.83 -5.87
N LEU A 73 4.84 -6.19 -6.00
CA LEU A 73 3.68 -6.73 -6.71
C LEU A 73 4.04 -7.01 -8.18
N ARG A 74 4.69 -6.06 -8.85
CA ARG A 74 5.15 -6.24 -10.23
C ARG A 74 6.17 -7.37 -10.34
N GLU A 75 7.16 -7.39 -9.45
CA GLU A 75 8.20 -8.42 -9.43
C GLU A 75 7.62 -9.83 -9.23
N ARG A 76 6.58 -9.93 -8.41
CA ARG A 76 5.88 -11.20 -8.18
C ARG A 76 5.23 -11.74 -9.45
N TYR A 77 4.73 -10.88 -10.33
CA TYR A 77 4.20 -11.27 -11.63
C TYR A 77 5.29 -11.45 -12.69
N GLY A 78 6.53 -11.03 -12.41
CA GLY A 78 7.63 -11.14 -13.37
C GLY A 78 7.49 -10.22 -14.58
N LEU A 79 6.79 -9.11 -14.44
CA LEU A 79 6.49 -8.20 -15.54
C LEU A 79 7.31 -6.90 -15.43
N SER A 80 7.53 -6.26 -16.57
CA SER A 80 8.07 -4.91 -16.62
C SER A 80 7.01 -3.88 -16.24
N GLN A 81 7.43 -2.65 -15.98
CA GLN A 81 6.53 -1.53 -15.70
C GLN A 81 5.56 -1.29 -16.85
N ASN A 82 6.03 -1.34 -18.08
CA ASN A 82 5.19 -1.18 -19.26
C ASN A 82 4.18 -2.34 -19.41
N GLU A 83 4.62 -3.56 -19.14
CA GLU A 83 3.75 -4.72 -19.19
C GLU A 83 2.63 -4.64 -18.13
N MET A 84 2.94 -4.14 -16.94
CA MET A 84 1.92 -3.91 -15.92
C MET A 84 0.92 -2.85 -16.35
N CYS A 85 1.37 -1.74 -16.96
CA CYS A 85 0.47 -0.72 -17.50
C CYS A 85 -0.46 -1.31 -18.56
N ASN A 86 0.07 -2.10 -19.46
CA ASN A 86 -0.72 -2.74 -20.52
C ASN A 86 -1.72 -3.75 -19.95
N ALA A 87 -1.29 -4.57 -19.00
CA ALA A 87 -2.14 -5.59 -18.40
C ALA A 87 -3.33 -4.99 -17.63
N LEU A 88 -3.14 -3.85 -17.01
CA LEU A 88 -4.16 -3.19 -16.20
C LEU A 88 -4.91 -2.06 -16.92
N GLY A 89 -4.56 -1.80 -18.18
CA GLY A 89 -5.19 -0.71 -18.93
C GLY A 89 -4.84 0.68 -18.42
N LEU A 90 -3.65 0.84 -17.87
CA LEU A 90 -3.15 2.12 -17.34
C LEU A 90 -2.47 2.93 -18.44
N GLY A 91 -2.42 4.25 -18.27
CA GLY A 91 -1.66 5.13 -19.13
C GLY A 91 -0.16 4.85 -19.07
N LYS A 92 0.57 5.24 -20.12
CA LYS A 92 2.02 5.08 -20.20
C LYS A 92 2.70 5.71 -18.97
N LYS A 93 3.68 5.00 -18.41
CA LYS A 93 4.49 5.43 -17.29
C LYS A 93 3.73 5.66 -15.97
N THR A 94 2.46 5.35 -15.90
CA THR A 94 1.69 5.45 -14.66
C THR A 94 2.32 4.57 -13.58
N TRP A 95 2.63 3.32 -13.91
CA TRP A 95 3.27 2.39 -12.97
C TRP A 95 4.64 2.91 -12.50
N THR A 96 5.43 3.45 -13.41
CA THR A 96 6.75 4.03 -13.09
C THR A 96 6.64 5.17 -12.10
N ARG A 97 5.65 6.06 -12.27
CA ARG A 97 5.41 7.18 -11.34
C ARG A 97 5.04 6.67 -9.95
N TRP A 98 4.28 5.59 -9.87
CA TRP A 98 3.92 4.97 -8.59
C TRP A 98 5.15 4.35 -7.90
N GLU A 99 5.97 3.60 -8.61
CA GLU A 99 7.18 2.98 -8.05
C GLU A 99 8.24 4.00 -7.62
N THR A 100 8.31 5.13 -8.29
CA THR A 100 9.27 6.20 -7.95
C THR A 100 8.75 7.16 -6.90
N GLY A 101 7.49 7.05 -6.51
CA GLY A 101 6.87 7.94 -5.54
C GLY A 101 6.52 9.33 -6.08
N ARG A 102 6.67 9.55 -7.39
CA ARG A 102 6.31 10.82 -8.03
C ARG A 102 4.81 11.09 -7.99
N GLU A 103 4.04 10.04 -8.03
CA GLU A 103 2.58 10.08 -8.00
C GLU A 103 2.09 8.90 -7.16
N ARG A 104 1.02 9.10 -6.45
CA ARG A 104 0.35 8.01 -5.72
C ARG A 104 -0.87 7.56 -6.49
N PRO A 105 -1.19 6.26 -6.47
CA PRO A 105 -2.45 5.79 -7.03
C PRO A 105 -3.63 6.51 -6.38
N SER A 106 -4.67 6.81 -7.15
CA SER A 106 -5.93 7.23 -6.58
C SER A 106 -6.44 6.16 -5.61
N ARG A 107 -7.38 6.52 -4.74
CA ARG A 107 -7.94 5.56 -3.79
C ARG A 107 -8.50 4.31 -4.48
N SER A 108 -9.23 4.49 -5.58
CA SER A 108 -9.80 3.38 -6.34
C SER A 108 -8.73 2.47 -6.92
N LEU A 109 -7.68 3.05 -7.51
CA LEU A 109 -6.57 2.28 -8.06
C LEU A 109 -5.74 1.62 -6.96
N ASN A 110 -5.54 2.29 -5.84
CA ASN A 110 -4.88 1.69 -4.68
C ASN A 110 -5.64 0.46 -4.19
N ASN A 111 -6.96 0.54 -4.07
CA ASN A 111 -7.79 -0.60 -3.66
C ASN A 111 -7.67 -1.78 -4.63
N MET A 112 -7.65 -1.50 -5.93
CA MET A 112 -7.38 -2.51 -6.96
C MET A 112 -6.04 -3.19 -6.73
N LEU A 113 -4.99 -2.41 -6.46
CA LEU A 113 -3.66 -2.95 -6.18
C LEU A 113 -3.64 -3.81 -4.91
N VAL A 114 -4.36 -3.40 -3.87
CA VAL A 114 -4.51 -4.19 -2.64
C VAL A 114 -5.19 -5.53 -2.93
N PHE A 115 -6.24 -5.54 -3.74
CA PHE A 115 -6.91 -6.79 -4.14
C PHE A 115 -5.99 -7.71 -4.95
N LEU A 116 -5.17 -7.14 -5.84
CA LEU A 116 -4.14 -7.90 -6.56
C LEU A 116 -3.10 -8.47 -5.60
N HIS A 117 -2.63 -7.66 -4.66
CA HIS A 117 -1.66 -8.07 -3.63
C HIS A 117 -2.21 -9.23 -2.79
N ASN A 118 -3.46 -9.13 -2.38
CA ASN A 118 -4.12 -10.13 -1.52
C ASN A 118 -4.59 -11.37 -2.29
N GLY A 119 -4.43 -11.39 -3.60
CA GLY A 119 -4.86 -12.51 -4.44
C GLY A 119 -6.37 -12.60 -4.68
N LYS A 120 -7.12 -11.56 -4.34
CA LYS A 120 -8.57 -11.47 -4.61
C LYS A 120 -8.87 -11.15 -6.07
N LEU A 121 -7.94 -10.49 -6.72
CA LEU A 121 -7.90 -10.28 -8.16
C LEU A 121 -6.57 -10.79 -8.69
N THR A 122 -6.58 -11.23 -9.94
CA THR A 122 -5.36 -11.59 -10.68
C THR A 122 -5.33 -10.81 -11.98
N LEU A 123 -4.19 -10.78 -12.66
CA LEU A 123 -4.09 -10.10 -13.96
C LEU A 123 -5.02 -10.71 -15.00
N GLU A 124 -5.33 -12.00 -14.88
CA GLU A 124 -6.29 -12.69 -15.76
C GLU A 124 -7.69 -12.07 -15.67
N ASP A 125 -8.07 -11.54 -14.51
CA ASP A 125 -9.37 -10.87 -14.34
C ASP A 125 -9.51 -9.61 -15.20
N PHE A 126 -8.39 -9.05 -15.67
CA PHE A 126 -8.36 -7.87 -16.53
C PHE A 126 -8.29 -8.21 -18.03
N GLU A 127 -8.13 -9.50 -18.35
CA GLU A 127 -8.20 -9.98 -19.71
C GLU A 127 -9.66 -10.19 -20.12
N HIS A 128 -10.02 -9.75 -21.31
CA HIS A 128 -11.36 -10.00 -21.87
C HIS A 128 -12.51 -9.59 -20.95
N VAL A 129 -12.37 -8.42 -20.30
CA VAL A 129 -13.45 -7.88 -19.47
C VAL A 129 -14.66 -7.55 -20.33
N ALA A 130 -15.79 -8.16 -20.01
CA ALA A 130 -17.04 -7.95 -20.71
C ALA A 130 -18.14 -7.53 -19.73
N ILE A 131 -19.05 -6.70 -20.22
CA ILE A 131 -20.24 -6.34 -19.45
C ILE A 131 -21.21 -7.52 -19.49
N GLN A 132 -21.59 -7.99 -18.32
CA GLN A 132 -22.58 -9.07 -18.19
C GLN A 132 -23.98 -8.50 -18.26
N GLU A 133 -24.88 -9.18 -18.97
CA GLU A 133 -26.26 -8.73 -19.06
C GLU A 133 -27.00 -8.87 -17.72
N GLU A 134 -26.62 -9.89 -16.92
CA GLU A 134 -27.15 -10.06 -15.58
C GLU A 134 -26.12 -9.66 -14.52
N PRO A 135 -26.54 -8.90 -13.51
CA PRO A 135 -25.62 -8.52 -12.44
C PRO A 135 -25.24 -9.72 -11.59
N LEU A 136 -24.07 -9.63 -10.95
CA LEU A 136 -23.66 -10.57 -9.92
C LEU A 136 -24.62 -10.47 -8.72
N SER A 137 -24.78 -11.61 -8.02
CA SER A 137 -25.49 -11.60 -6.74
C SER A 137 -24.69 -10.77 -5.71
N PRO A 138 -25.36 -10.27 -4.64
CA PRO A 138 -24.68 -9.53 -3.59
C PRO A 138 -23.52 -10.26 -2.90
N ARG A 139 -23.48 -11.60 -3.04
CA ARG A 139 -22.42 -12.45 -2.49
C ARG A 139 -21.33 -12.80 -3.49
N GLY A 140 -21.34 -12.18 -4.67
CA GLY A 140 -20.36 -12.45 -5.73
C GLY A 140 -20.60 -13.73 -6.51
N GLU A 141 -21.76 -14.36 -6.37
CA GLU A 141 -22.13 -15.53 -7.16
C GLU A 141 -22.43 -15.11 -8.60
N THR A 142 -21.81 -15.79 -9.56
CA THR A 142 -22.02 -15.54 -10.97
C THR A 142 -23.22 -16.36 -11.44
N ARG A 143 -24.22 -15.70 -12.02
CA ARG A 143 -25.34 -16.38 -12.69
C ARG A 143 -24.89 -16.82 -14.08
N ASN A 144 -25.51 -17.88 -14.59
CA ASN A 144 -25.28 -18.31 -15.95
C ASN A 144 -25.64 -17.18 -16.91
N ARG A 145 -24.75 -16.91 -17.85
CA ARG A 145 -25.00 -15.91 -18.89
C ARG A 145 -26.07 -16.39 -19.85
N VAL A 146 -27.11 -15.59 -19.98
CA VAL A 146 -28.13 -15.77 -21.01
C VAL A 146 -28.12 -14.52 -21.87
N PHE A 147 -27.78 -14.66 -23.12
CA PHE A 147 -27.86 -13.58 -24.10
C PHE A 147 -29.13 -13.79 -24.93
N ALA A 148 -29.91 -12.75 -25.03
CA ALA A 148 -31.10 -12.75 -25.88
C ALA A 148 -30.72 -12.73 -27.37
#